data_ba9fa5db12892b55c7884a19707fecf6
#
_entry.id   ba9fa5db12892b55c7884a19707fecf6
#
_cell.length_a   1.000
_cell.length_b   1.000
_cell.length_c   1.000
_cell.angle_alpha   90.00
_cell.angle_beta   90.00
_cell.angle_gamma   90.00
#
_symmetry.space_group_name_H-M   'P 1'
#
loop_
_entity.id
_entity.type
_entity.pdbx_description
1 polymer ?
#
loop_
_entity_poly.entity_id
_entity_poly.type
_entity_poly.pdbx_seq_one_letter_code
_entity_poly.pdbx_strand_id
1 'polypeptide(L)'
;MNQFRFSRRPDIGDKIRVSFEFFPPKSDEMEARLWDTVTRLQPLKPKFVSVTYGAGGSTRERTARTVKRILNETTLTPAAHMTCVDAARHEVDEVIQEFADMGVTRFVALRGDPAEGVGAAYRPHPDGYANGAELVGALKGVGDFDISVSAYPEKHPESPDFATDIDMLKRKVDNGATRAITQFFFDNDLYERYVERARRAGIYIPIVPGILPVHNFTQVANFSARCGALVPAWMAERFDGLQADPQTHALVASAVAAEQVLDLVERGVGDFHFYTMNRADLVFAVCHMIGIRSHESEAAGSAAA
;
A
#
# COMPACT_ATOMS: atom_id res chain seq x y z
N MET A 1 -15.04 8.08 33.41
CA MET A 1 -15.56 6.76 33.06
C MET A 1 -16.24 6.93 31.69
N ASN A 2 -15.46 6.88 30.60
CA ASN A 2 -16.02 6.97 29.25
C ASN A 2 -16.56 5.59 28.86
N GLN A 3 -17.88 5.51 28.77
CA GLN A 3 -18.54 4.35 28.20
C GLN A 3 -18.12 4.21 26.74
N PHE A 4 -17.41 3.13 26.40
CA PHE A 4 -17.25 2.68 25.03
C PHE A 4 -18.63 2.40 24.46
N ARG A 5 -19.21 3.39 23.80
CA ARG A 5 -20.39 3.18 22.96
C ARG A 5 -19.92 2.58 21.66
N PHE A 6 -19.97 1.25 21.53
CA PHE A 6 -20.13 0.60 20.23
C PHE A 6 -21.52 0.99 19.69
N SER A 7 -21.70 2.25 19.33
CA SER A 7 -22.86 2.62 18.56
C SER A 7 -22.63 2.04 17.16
N ARG A 8 -23.51 1.14 16.74
CA ARG A 8 -23.67 0.83 15.31
C ARG A 8 -23.73 2.17 14.58
N ARG A 9 -22.68 2.51 13.85
CA ARG A 9 -22.72 3.51 12.79
C ARG A 9 -22.88 2.72 11.49
N PRO A 10 -24.13 2.47 11.02
CA PRO A 10 -24.37 1.65 9.84
C PRO A 10 -23.74 2.23 8.56
N ASP A 11 -23.38 3.50 8.57
CA ASP A 11 -22.97 4.26 7.38
C ASP A 11 -21.47 4.40 7.18
N ILE A 12 -20.62 3.85 8.06
CA ILE A 12 -19.16 4.04 7.95
C ILE A 12 -18.59 3.15 6.84
N GLY A 13 -19.05 1.89 6.74
CA GLY A 13 -18.54 0.93 5.76
C GLY A 13 -18.72 1.39 4.31
N ASP A 14 -19.85 2.02 4.00
CA ASP A 14 -20.17 2.51 2.65
C ASP A 14 -19.30 3.71 2.21
N LYS A 15 -18.66 4.38 3.17
CA LYS A 15 -17.80 5.53 2.92
C LYS A 15 -16.32 5.16 2.84
N ILE A 16 -15.95 3.95 3.27
CA ILE A 16 -14.57 3.48 3.29
C ILE A 16 -14.29 2.70 2.01
N ARG A 17 -13.25 3.09 1.30
CA ARG A 17 -12.72 2.39 0.13
C ARG A 17 -11.36 1.82 0.45
N VAL A 18 -11.14 0.59 0.06
CA VAL A 18 -9.89 -0.12 0.32
C VAL A 18 -9.19 -0.50 -0.98
N SER A 19 -7.88 -0.66 -0.87
CA SER A 19 -7.02 -1.27 -1.88
C SER A 19 -6.01 -2.17 -1.17
N PHE A 20 -5.50 -3.18 -1.87
CA PHE A 20 -4.64 -4.19 -1.29
C PHE A 20 -3.33 -4.31 -2.07
N GLU A 21 -2.22 -4.51 -1.37
CA GLU A 21 -0.93 -4.80 -1.98
C GLU A 21 -0.60 -6.28 -1.85
N PHE A 22 -0.12 -6.85 -2.96
CA PHE A 22 0.35 -8.22 -3.04
C PHE A 22 1.81 -8.29 -3.49
N PHE A 23 2.50 -9.35 -3.07
CA PHE A 23 3.86 -9.65 -3.48
C PHE A 23 3.85 -10.79 -4.51
N PRO A 24 4.59 -10.66 -5.63
CA PRO A 24 4.70 -11.74 -6.59
C PRO A 24 5.38 -12.97 -5.97
N PRO A 25 4.84 -14.18 -6.18
CA PRO A 25 5.31 -15.40 -5.52
C PRO A 25 6.68 -15.84 -6.05
N LYS A 26 7.46 -16.52 -5.18
CA LYS A 26 8.78 -17.08 -5.52
C LYS A 26 8.77 -18.61 -5.63
N SER A 27 7.70 -19.26 -5.19
CA SER A 27 7.49 -20.72 -5.25
C SER A 27 6.00 -21.00 -5.47
N ASP A 28 5.69 -22.26 -5.81
CA ASP A 28 4.31 -22.73 -6.03
C ASP A 28 3.46 -22.61 -4.75
N GLU A 29 4.05 -22.89 -3.57
CA GLU A 29 3.35 -22.71 -2.29
C GLU A 29 3.02 -21.23 -2.03
N MET A 30 3.94 -20.32 -2.37
CA MET A 30 3.69 -18.88 -2.26
C MET A 30 2.63 -18.43 -3.28
N GLU A 31 2.58 -19.05 -4.46
CA GLU A 31 1.55 -18.77 -5.46
C GLU A 31 0.17 -19.23 -4.99
N ALA A 32 0.05 -20.43 -4.45
CA ALA A 32 -1.18 -20.93 -3.85
C ALA A 32 -1.67 -19.99 -2.73
N ARG A 33 -0.79 -19.60 -1.82
CA ARG A 33 -1.11 -18.65 -0.73
C ARG A 33 -1.56 -17.28 -1.25
N LEU A 34 -0.88 -16.75 -2.27
CA LEU A 34 -1.31 -15.50 -2.90
C LEU A 34 -2.71 -15.63 -3.47
N TRP A 35 -2.98 -16.75 -4.16
CA TRP A 35 -4.28 -16.95 -4.80
C TRP A 35 -5.41 -17.16 -3.79
N ASP A 36 -5.15 -17.85 -2.70
CA ASP A 36 -6.08 -17.92 -1.56
C ASP A 36 -6.37 -16.52 -0.99
N THR A 37 -5.33 -15.69 -0.88
CA THR A 37 -5.48 -14.32 -0.40
C THR A 37 -6.30 -13.46 -1.36
N VAL A 38 -6.04 -13.54 -2.66
CA VAL A 38 -6.79 -12.83 -3.71
C VAL A 38 -8.25 -13.25 -3.68
N THR A 39 -8.52 -14.56 -3.68
CA THR A 39 -9.87 -15.12 -3.65
C THR A 39 -10.65 -14.66 -2.42
N ARG A 40 -10.01 -14.63 -1.25
CA ARG A 40 -10.66 -14.23 -0.01
C ARG A 40 -10.93 -12.72 0.07
N LEU A 41 -10.08 -11.87 -0.53
CA LEU A 41 -10.23 -10.42 -0.46
C LEU A 41 -11.06 -9.84 -1.63
N GLN A 42 -11.17 -10.53 -2.75
CA GLN A 42 -11.95 -10.08 -3.91
C GLN A 42 -13.41 -9.72 -3.57
N PRO A 43 -14.16 -10.48 -2.74
CA PRO A 43 -15.55 -10.14 -2.41
C PRO A 43 -15.72 -8.82 -1.64
N LEU A 44 -14.64 -8.26 -1.07
CA LEU A 44 -14.64 -6.93 -0.43
C LEU A 44 -14.64 -5.79 -1.46
N LYS A 45 -14.60 -6.09 -2.76
CA LYS A 45 -14.61 -5.14 -3.89
C LYS A 45 -13.62 -3.97 -3.72
N PRO A 46 -12.33 -4.25 -3.57
CA PRO A 46 -11.33 -3.20 -3.45
C PRO A 46 -11.33 -2.32 -4.70
N LYS A 47 -10.97 -1.05 -4.53
CA LYS A 47 -10.86 -0.08 -5.62
C LYS A 47 -9.82 -0.50 -6.67
N PHE A 48 -8.75 -1.10 -6.22
CA PHE A 48 -7.72 -1.75 -7.01
C PHE A 48 -6.88 -2.68 -6.11
N VAL A 49 -6.05 -3.50 -6.73
CA VAL A 49 -5.01 -4.25 -6.04
C VAL A 49 -3.66 -3.94 -6.69
N SER A 50 -2.60 -3.78 -5.91
CA SER A 50 -1.27 -3.56 -6.46
C SER A 50 -0.39 -4.80 -6.32
N VAL A 51 0.52 -4.98 -7.28
CA VAL A 51 1.51 -6.06 -7.27
C VAL A 51 2.90 -5.45 -7.28
N THR A 52 3.69 -5.77 -6.25
CA THR A 52 5.02 -5.18 -6.07
C THR A 52 5.99 -5.62 -7.17
N TYR A 53 7.01 -4.76 -7.40
CA TYR A 53 8.06 -4.96 -8.38
C TYR A 53 9.40 -4.83 -7.68
N GLY A 54 10.27 -5.82 -7.84
CA GLY A 54 11.56 -5.85 -7.15
C GLY A 54 12.57 -4.88 -7.77
N ALA A 55 13.56 -4.50 -6.98
CA ALA A 55 14.67 -3.65 -7.41
C ALA A 55 15.36 -4.19 -8.66
N GLY A 56 15.77 -3.30 -9.57
CA GLY A 56 16.47 -3.66 -10.81
C GLY A 56 15.73 -4.68 -11.69
N GLY A 57 14.39 -4.73 -11.62
CA GLY A 57 13.61 -5.68 -12.43
C GLY A 57 13.67 -7.14 -11.96
N SER A 58 14.25 -7.42 -10.78
CA SER A 58 14.47 -8.78 -10.27
C SER A 58 13.21 -9.65 -10.16
N THR A 59 12.03 -9.03 -10.20
CA THR A 59 10.73 -9.72 -10.18
C THR A 59 9.88 -9.45 -11.42
N ARG A 60 10.42 -8.84 -12.50
CA ARG A 60 9.67 -8.42 -13.71
C ARG A 60 8.72 -9.52 -14.19
N GLU A 61 9.24 -10.68 -14.51
CA GLU A 61 8.43 -11.78 -15.05
C GLU A 61 7.36 -12.27 -14.07
N ARG A 62 7.71 -12.34 -12.77
CA ARG A 62 6.75 -12.78 -11.74
C ARG A 62 5.65 -11.76 -11.51
N THR A 63 6.00 -10.47 -11.51
CA THR A 63 5.03 -9.37 -11.40
C THR A 63 4.10 -9.37 -12.61
N ALA A 64 4.64 -9.45 -13.82
CA ALA A 64 3.86 -9.50 -15.06
C ALA A 64 2.91 -10.71 -15.09
N ARG A 65 3.41 -11.91 -14.71
CA ARG A 65 2.60 -13.12 -14.62
C ARG A 65 1.47 -12.97 -13.60
N THR A 66 1.76 -12.41 -12.43
CA THR A 66 0.75 -12.20 -11.37
C THR A 66 -0.30 -11.19 -11.82
N VAL A 67 0.09 -10.07 -12.40
CA VAL A 67 -0.81 -9.04 -12.93
C VAL A 67 -1.70 -9.63 -14.03
N LYS A 68 -1.12 -10.35 -14.99
CA LYS A 68 -1.85 -11.03 -16.07
C LYS A 68 -2.87 -12.03 -15.53
N ARG A 69 -2.49 -12.79 -14.51
CA ARG A 69 -3.39 -13.76 -13.87
C ARG A 69 -4.57 -13.07 -13.19
N ILE A 70 -4.32 -11.97 -12.45
CA ILE A 70 -5.39 -11.17 -11.84
C ILE A 70 -6.34 -10.61 -12.90
N LEU A 71 -5.83 -10.07 -14.01
CA LEU A 71 -6.64 -9.55 -15.11
C LEU A 71 -7.55 -10.61 -15.73
N ASN A 72 -7.05 -11.83 -15.90
CA ASN A 72 -7.75 -12.88 -16.63
C ASN A 72 -8.70 -13.71 -15.76
N GLU A 73 -8.39 -13.89 -14.47
CA GLU A 73 -9.08 -14.84 -13.59
C GLU A 73 -9.94 -14.16 -12.52
N THR A 74 -9.93 -12.82 -12.43
CA THR A 74 -10.66 -12.07 -11.40
C THR A 74 -11.38 -10.86 -11.97
N THR A 75 -12.25 -10.24 -11.16
CA THR A 75 -12.87 -8.94 -11.45
C THR A 75 -12.07 -7.77 -10.88
N LEU A 76 -10.91 -8.04 -10.30
CA LEU A 76 -10.07 -7.01 -9.68
C LEU A 76 -9.35 -6.17 -10.73
N THR A 77 -9.13 -4.91 -10.42
CA THR A 77 -8.32 -4.01 -11.24
C THR A 77 -6.88 -4.00 -10.69
N PRO A 78 -5.90 -4.59 -11.38
CA PRO A 78 -4.53 -4.56 -10.91
C PRO A 78 -3.84 -3.22 -11.20
N ALA A 79 -2.96 -2.81 -10.30
CA ALA A 79 -1.97 -1.76 -10.48
C ALA A 79 -0.58 -2.41 -10.47
N ALA A 80 0.20 -2.23 -11.53
CA ALA A 80 1.57 -2.74 -11.56
C ALA A 80 2.50 -1.74 -10.85
N HIS A 81 3.35 -2.22 -9.92
CA HIS A 81 4.46 -1.40 -9.47
C HIS A 81 5.50 -1.28 -10.57
N MET A 82 6.08 -0.10 -10.69
CA MET A 82 7.20 0.21 -11.58
C MET A 82 8.31 0.91 -10.82
N THR A 83 9.54 0.55 -11.10
CA THR A 83 10.72 1.22 -10.54
C THR A 83 11.66 1.65 -11.66
N CYS A 84 12.46 2.70 -11.42
CA CYS A 84 13.48 3.19 -12.34
C CYS A 84 14.91 2.96 -11.86
N VAL A 85 15.09 2.34 -10.68
CA VAL A 85 16.43 2.02 -10.16
C VAL A 85 17.14 1.01 -11.06
N ASP A 86 18.44 1.21 -11.23
CA ASP A 86 19.36 0.30 -11.95
C ASP A 86 18.92 -0.08 -13.39
N ALA A 87 18.13 0.77 -14.06
CA ALA A 87 17.62 0.50 -15.40
C ALA A 87 17.77 1.72 -16.31
N ALA A 88 18.09 1.49 -17.57
CA ALA A 88 18.08 2.53 -18.62
C ALA A 88 16.64 2.90 -18.99
N ARG A 89 16.45 4.10 -19.55
CA ARG A 89 15.10 4.60 -19.94
C ARG A 89 14.39 3.65 -20.88
N HIS A 90 15.07 3.16 -21.92
CA HIS A 90 14.46 2.25 -22.88
C HIS A 90 13.97 0.95 -22.25
N GLU A 91 14.69 0.40 -21.26
CA GLU A 91 14.28 -0.81 -20.54
C GLU A 91 13.01 -0.56 -19.70
N VAL A 92 12.94 0.60 -19.05
CA VAL A 92 11.75 1.02 -18.28
C VAL A 92 10.56 1.24 -19.23
N ASP A 93 10.78 1.93 -20.36
CA ASP A 93 9.74 2.23 -21.34
C ASP A 93 9.18 0.96 -21.98
N GLU A 94 10.04 -0.02 -22.29
CA GLU A 94 9.61 -1.35 -22.77
C GLU A 94 8.70 -2.06 -21.76
N VAL A 95 9.04 -2.00 -20.46
CA VAL A 95 8.20 -2.62 -19.43
C VAL A 95 6.88 -1.87 -19.25
N ILE A 96 6.88 -0.55 -19.33
CA ILE A 96 5.64 0.24 -19.30
C ILE A 96 4.74 -0.16 -20.46
N GLN A 97 5.29 -0.29 -21.66
CA GLN A 97 4.55 -0.70 -22.86
C GLN A 97 4.02 -2.13 -22.72
N GLU A 98 4.83 -3.06 -22.22
CA GLU A 98 4.40 -4.44 -21.94
C GLU A 98 3.16 -4.49 -21.05
N PHE A 99 3.15 -3.74 -19.94
CA PHE A 99 1.98 -3.67 -19.05
C PHE A 99 0.80 -2.96 -19.70
N ALA A 100 1.02 -1.91 -20.47
CA ALA A 100 -0.04 -1.22 -21.22
C ALA A 100 -0.71 -2.16 -22.23
N ASP A 101 0.08 -2.95 -22.98
CA ASP A 101 -0.40 -3.93 -23.96
C ASP A 101 -1.18 -5.09 -23.29
N MET A 102 -0.87 -5.42 -22.02
CA MET A 102 -1.67 -6.33 -21.21
C MET A 102 -3.03 -5.75 -20.76
N GLY A 103 -3.27 -4.46 -20.95
CA GLY A 103 -4.48 -3.77 -20.48
C GLY A 103 -4.37 -3.19 -19.07
N VAL A 104 -3.18 -3.05 -18.52
CA VAL A 104 -2.96 -2.36 -17.23
C VAL A 104 -3.21 -0.87 -17.41
N THR A 105 -4.11 -0.32 -16.60
CA THR A 105 -4.48 1.11 -16.61
C THR A 105 -4.03 1.85 -15.36
N ARG A 106 -3.42 1.14 -14.40
CA ARG A 106 -2.98 1.68 -13.11
C ARG A 106 -1.57 1.28 -12.79
N PHE A 107 -0.80 2.23 -12.26
CA PHE A 107 0.58 2.01 -11.85
C PHE A 107 0.84 2.54 -10.44
N VAL A 108 1.82 1.93 -9.77
CA VAL A 108 2.46 2.49 -8.58
C VAL A 108 3.91 2.81 -8.96
N ALA A 109 4.19 4.09 -9.20
CA ALA A 109 5.49 4.57 -9.65
C ALA A 109 6.40 4.87 -8.46
N LEU A 110 7.48 4.13 -8.34
CA LEU A 110 8.46 4.22 -7.28
C LEU A 110 9.85 4.48 -7.87
N ARG A 111 10.75 5.08 -7.10
CA ARG A 111 12.16 5.14 -7.49
C ARG A 111 12.77 3.73 -7.55
N GLY A 112 12.42 2.93 -6.57
CA GLY A 112 13.06 1.67 -6.23
C GLY A 112 14.26 1.84 -5.30
N ASP A 113 14.61 0.78 -4.61
CA ASP A 113 15.78 0.72 -3.75
C ASP A 113 16.96 0.10 -4.52
N PRO A 114 18.22 0.50 -4.25
CA PRO A 114 19.40 -0.15 -4.82
C PRO A 114 19.45 -1.64 -4.52
N ALA A 115 20.22 -2.40 -5.32
CA ALA A 115 20.37 -3.85 -5.14
C ALA A 115 20.88 -4.24 -3.74
N GLU A 116 21.64 -3.37 -3.10
CA GLU A 116 22.14 -3.52 -1.73
C GLU A 116 21.02 -3.37 -0.66
N GLY A 117 19.83 -2.90 -1.07
CA GLY A 117 18.66 -2.79 -0.23
C GLY A 117 18.40 -1.41 0.36
N VAL A 118 17.34 -1.32 1.16
CA VAL A 118 16.89 -0.10 1.83
C VAL A 118 18.00 0.47 2.72
N GLY A 119 18.32 1.77 2.52
CA GLY A 119 19.37 2.48 3.27
C GLY A 119 20.72 2.55 2.56
N ALA A 120 20.90 1.84 1.45
CA ALA A 120 22.07 2.04 0.60
C ALA A 120 21.96 3.35 -0.19
N ALA A 121 23.11 3.95 -0.52
CA ALA A 121 23.13 5.24 -1.25
C ALA A 121 22.60 5.05 -2.67
N TYR A 122 21.49 5.71 -2.99
CA TYR A 122 20.92 5.69 -4.33
C TYR A 122 21.79 6.43 -5.34
N ARG A 123 22.01 5.79 -6.48
CA ARG A 123 22.62 6.42 -7.67
C ARG A 123 21.75 6.10 -8.87
N PRO A 124 21.27 7.13 -9.61
CA PRO A 124 20.50 6.86 -10.82
C PRO A 124 21.40 6.21 -11.89
N HIS A 125 20.81 5.33 -12.69
CA HIS A 125 21.48 4.83 -13.88
C HIS A 125 21.83 6.01 -14.81
N PRO A 126 23.04 6.08 -15.42
CA PRO A 126 23.44 7.24 -16.25
C PRO A 126 22.45 7.57 -17.38
N ASP A 127 21.89 6.54 -18.02
CA ASP A 127 20.89 6.67 -19.09
C ASP A 127 19.45 6.41 -18.58
N GLY A 128 19.23 6.40 -17.24
CA GLY A 128 17.96 6.08 -16.62
C GLY A 128 17.11 7.28 -16.26
N TYR A 129 15.94 7.02 -15.67
CA TYR A 129 15.15 8.03 -14.98
C TYR A 129 15.74 8.26 -13.58
N ALA A 130 16.03 9.50 -13.26
CA ALA A 130 16.77 9.82 -12.03
C ALA A 130 15.96 9.62 -10.75
N ASN A 131 14.63 9.63 -10.82
CA ASN A 131 13.74 9.54 -9.65
C ASN A 131 12.30 9.21 -10.04
N GLY A 132 11.46 8.98 -9.03
CA GLY A 132 10.05 8.64 -9.26
C GLY A 132 9.22 9.73 -9.96
N ALA A 133 9.62 11.00 -9.92
CA ALA A 133 8.91 12.06 -10.64
C ALA A 133 9.14 11.96 -12.15
N GLU A 134 10.36 11.67 -12.58
CA GLU A 134 10.66 11.42 -14.00
C GLU A 134 9.95 10.15 -14.51
N LEU A 135 9.89 9.09 -13.69
CA LEU A 135 9.15 7.88 -14.03
C LEU A 135 7.65 8.15 -14.22
N VAL A 136 7.05 9.01 -13.38
CA VAL A 136 5.65 9.44 -13.58
C VAL A 136 5.47 10.12 -14.92
N GLY A 137 6.39 11.01 -15.30
CA GLY A 137 6.37 11.67 -16.62
C GLY A 137 6.46 10.68 -17.78
N ALA A 138 7.31 9.65 -17.66
CA ALA A 138 7.43 8.59 -18.65
C ALA A 138 6.10 7.81 -18.80
N LEU A 139 5.49 7.40 -17.69
CA LEU A 139 4.18 6.74 -17.68
C LEU A 139 3.11 7.60 -18.38
N LYS A 140 3.05 8.89 -18.07
CA LYS A 140 2.08 9.82 -18.71
C LYS A 140 2.37 10.05 -20.19
N GLY A 141 3.60 9.87 -20.63
CA GLY A 141 3.97 9.92 -22.04
C GLY A 141 3.46 8.73 -22.85
N VAL A 142 3.26 7.57 -22.21
CA VAL A 142 2.76 6.35 -22.87
C VAL A 142 1.22 6.31 -22.89
N GLY A 143 0.54 6.75 -21.82
CA GLY A 143 -0.91 6.68 -21.78
C GLY A 143 -1.55 7.44 -20.60
N ASP A 144 -2.88 7.53 -20.62
CA ASP A 144 -3.63 8.15 -19.53
C ASP A 144 -3.87 7.16 -18.38
N PHE A 145 -2.81 6.87 -17.67
CA PHE A 145 -2.84 5.95 -16.52
C PHE A 145 -3.21 6.64 -15.20
N ASP A 146 -3.87 5.90 -14.31
CA ASP A 146 -4.01 6.26 -12.90
C ASP A 146 -2.70 5.90 -12.17
N ILE A 147 -1.93 6.91 -11.76
CA ILE A 147 -0.58 6.74 -11.24
C ILE A 147 -0.55 7.08 -9.75
N SER A 148 -0.33 6.05 -8.94
CA SER A 148 -0.03 6.20 -7.51
C SER A 148 1.47 6.35 -7.30
N VAL A 149 1.86 7.17 -6.32
CA VAL A 149 3.26 7.38 -5.93
C VAL A 149 3.45 7.22 -4.43
N SER A 150 4.68 6.98 -3.99
CA SER A 150 5.00 6.91 -2.55
C SER A 150 4.98 8.28 -1.89
N ALA A 151 4.53 8.29 -0.62
CA ALA A 151 4.61 9.40 0.32
C ALA A 151 5.12 8.89 1.68
N TYR A 152 5.71 9.76 2.51
CA TYR A 152 6.38 9.35 3.73
C TYR A 152 5.97 10.24 4.91
N PRO A 153 5.00 9.84 5.74
CA PRO A 153 4.53 10.62 6.89
C PRO A 153 5.65 11.03 7.85
N GLU A 154 6.68 10.21 7.95
CA GLU A 154 7.85 10.41 8.81
C GLU A 154 9.10 10.86 8.04
N LYS A 155 8.93 11.32 6.79
CA LYS A 155 9.97 11.68 5.84
C LYS A 155 10.71 10.45 5.25
N HIS A 156 11.05 10.49 3.99
CA HIS A 156 11.91 9.45 3.40
C HIS A 156 13.28 9.43 4.09
N PRO A 157 13.84 8.27 4.43
CA PRO A 157 15.13 8.19 5.15
C PRO A 157 16.27 8.98 4.50
N GLU A 158 16.34 8.98 3.18
CA GLU A 158 17.36 9.70 2.42
C GLU A 158 17.05 11.20 2.22
N SER A 159 15.83 11.67 2.49
CA SER A 159 15.53 13.11 2.39
C SER A 159 16.20 13.86 3.56
N PRO A 160 16.88 14.97 3.33
CA PRO A 160 17.53 15.73 4.39
C PRO A 160 16.50 16.30 5.38
N ASP A 161 15.36 16.75 4.87
CA ASP A 161 14.29 17.36 5.65
C ASP A 161 12.90 17.13 5.03
N PHE A 162 11.86 17.54 5.75
CA PHE A 162 10.47 17.44 5.26
C PHE A 162 10.18 18.35 4.07
N ALA A 163 10.86 19.48 3.93
CA ALA A 163 10.62 20.39 2.82
C ALA A 163 11.05 19.75 1.50
N THR A 164 12.23 19.15 1.48
CA THR A 164 12.75 18.37 0.33
C THR A 164 11.88 17.18 0.00
N ASP A 165 11.35 16.47 1.03
CA ASP A 165 10.47 15.31 0.82
C ASP A 165 9.12 15.72 0.19
N ILE A 166 8.52 16.80 0.68
CA ILE A 166 7.30 17.39 0.12
C ILE A 166 7.52 17.96 -1.28
N ASP A 167 8.67 18.59 -1.56
CA ASP A 167 9.04 19.05 -2.91
C ASP A 167 9.10 17.86 -3.88
N MET A 168 9.69 16.73 -3.49
CA MET A 168 9.69 15.53 -4.32
C MET A 168 8.28 15.02 -4.58
N LEU A 169 7.39 15.01 -3.58
CA LEU A 169 5.98 14.66 -3.80
C LEU A 169 5.31 15.65 -4.76
N LYS A 170 5.56 16.95 -4.60
CA LYS A 170 5.03 17.99 -5.51
C LYS A 170 5.48 17.76 -6.96
N ARG A 171 6.76 17.47 -7.17
CA ARG A 171 7.30 17.13 -8.50
C ARG A 171 6.63 15.89 -9.11
N LYS A 172 6.35 14.84 -8.32
CA LYS A 172 5.60 13.67 -8.79
C LYS A 172 4.18 14.07 -9.24
N VAL A 173 3.51 14.94 -8.47
CA VAL A 173 2.17 15.44 -8.80
C VAL A 173 2.18 16.30 -10.06
N ASP A 174 3.14 17.21 -10.20
CA ASP A 174 3.29 18.07 -11.37
C ASP A 174 3.60 17.28 -12.65
N ASN A 175 4.20 16.10 -12.53
CA ASN A 175 4.41 15.16 -13.63
C ASN A 175 3.20 14.24 -13.91
N GLY A 176 2.12 14.34 -13.14
CA GLY A 176 0.86 13.66 -13.43
C GLY A 176 0.47 12.52 -12.48
N ALA A 177 1.08 12.43 -11.30
CA ALA A 177 0.60 11.50 -10.28
C ALA A 177 -0.82 11.87 -9.83
N THR A 178 -1.71 10.87 -9.73
CA THR A 178 -3.12 11.05 -9.40
C THR A 178 -3.45 10.73 -7.94
N ARG A 179 -2.53 10.05 -7.24
CA ARG A 179 -2.69 9.59 -5.85
C ARG A 179 -1.31 9.40 -5.21
N ALA A 180 -1.22 9.63 -3.91
CA ALA A 180 -0.09 9.19 -3.11
C ALA A 180 -0.53 8.09 -2.13
N ILE A 181 0.29 7.04 -1.99
CA ILE A 181 0.12 5.99 -0.97
C ILE A 181 1.26 6.17 0.02
N THR A 182 0.94 6.25 1.32
CA THR A 182 1.98 6.47 2.31
C THR A 182 2.73 5.18 2.62
N GLN A 183 4.02 5.30 2.99
CA GLN A 183 4.67 4.27 3.79
C GLN A 183 3.80 4.00 5.02
N PHE A 184 3.81 2.76 5.53
CA PHE A 184 3.09 2.45 6.75
C PHE A 184 3.65 3.28 7.92
N PHE A 185 2.81 3.58 8.87
CA PHE A 185 3.09 4.33 10.10
C PHE A 185 2.16 3.83 11.21
N PHE A 186 2.45 4.16 12.45
CA PHE A 186 1.66 3.72 13.60
C PHE A 186 1.14 4.87 14.47
N ASP A 187 1.51 6.10 14.14
CA ASP A 187 1.03 7.33 14.78
C ASP A 187 0.26 8.17 13.78
N ASN A 188 -1.06 8.25 13.96
CA ASN A 188 -1.96 8.96 13.06
C ASN A 188 -1.73 10.48 13.05
N ASP A 189 -1.17 11.05 14.11
CA ASP A 189 -0.82 12.47 14.14
C ASP A 189 0.32 12.81 13.16
N LEU A 190 1.24 11.86 12.91
CA LEU A 190 2.28 12.03 11.90
C LEU A 190 1.68 12.13 10.50
N TYR A 191 0.72 11.26 10.20
CA TYR A 191 -0.02 11.30 8.93
C TYR A 191 -0.78 12.62 8.76
N GLU A 192 -1.51 13.08 9.76
CA GLU A 192 -2.27 14.32 9.70
C GLU A 192 -1.35 15.53 9.45
N ARG A 193 -0.26 15.65 10.22
CA ARG A 193 0.76 16.68 10.01
C ARG A 193 1.39 16.63 8.62
N TYR A 194 1.60 15.43 8.08
CA TYR A 194 2.12 15.26 6.72
C TYR A 194 1.13 15.77 5.67
N VAL A 195 -0.14 15.39 5.79
CA VAL A 195 -1.21 15.87 4.89
C VAL A 195 -1.30 17.38 4.93
N GLU A 196 -1.27 18.00 6.12
CA GLU A 196 -1.26 19.47 6.24
C GLU A 196 -0.08 20.12 5.52
N ARG A 197 1.15 19.57 5.67
CA ARG A 197 2.33 20.06 4.95
C ARG A 197 2.14 19.98 3.44
N ALA A 198 1.64 18.85 2.96
CA ALA A 198 1.35 18.65 1.54
C ALA A 198 0.31 19.65 1.01
N ARG A 199 -0.76 19.91 1.76
CA ARG A 199 -1.78 20.91 1.38
C ARG A 199 -1.23 22.33 1.33
N ARG A 200 -0.36 22.72 2.29
CA ARG A 200 0.33 24.01 2.27
C ARG A 200 1.27 24.16 1.07
N ALA A 201 1.84 23.07 0.57
CA ALA A 201 2.66 23.03 -0.65
C ALA A 201 1.84 22.96 -1.95
N GLY A 202 0.51 23.07 -1.89
CA GLY A 202 -0.37 23.02 -3.07
C GLY A 202 -0.58 21.64 -3.65
N ILE A 203 -0.41 20.57 -2.86
CA ILE A 203 -0.65 19.20 -3.26
C ILE A 203 -2.07 18.81 -2.81
N TYR A 204 -2.98 18.58 -3.76
CA TYR A 204 -4.40 18.29 -3.50
C TYR A 204 -4.85 16.89 -3.93
N ILE A 205 -3.98 16.07 -4.51
CA ILE A 205 -4.31 14.68 -4.80
C ILE A 205 -4.64 13.93 -3.50
N PRO A 206 -5.40 12.82 -3.55
CA PRO A 206 -5.59 11.93 -2.41
C PRO A 206 -4.26 11.43 -1.86
N ILE A 207 -4.06 11.54 -0.56
CA ILE A 207 -2.96 10.92 0.18
C ILE A 207 -3.58 9.79 0.98
N VAL A 208 -3.38 8.56 0.53
CA VAL A 208 -3.99 7.35 1.06
C VAL A 208 -3.07 6.73 2.10
N PRO A 209 -3.49 6.56 3.36
CA PRO A 209 -2.67 5.91 4.37
C PRO A 209 -2.43 4.45 4.03
N GLY A 210 -1.18 4.05 4.09
CA GLY A 210 -0.73 2.66 4.02
C GLY A 210 -0.83 2.01 5.39
N ILE A 211 -1.63 0.96 5.52
CA ILE A 211 -1.88 0.25 6.78
C ILE A 211 -1.19 -1.11 6.73
N LEU A 212 -0.35 -1.38 7.71
CA LEU A 212 0.34 -2.66 7.87
C LEU A 212 -0.15 -3.40 9.13
N PRO A 213 -1.05 -4.39 9.00
CA PRO A 213 -1.40 -5.25 10.13
C PRO A 213 -0.17 -6.03 10.62
N VAL A 214 0.10 -5.97 11.92
CA VAL A 214 1.34 -6.49 12.53
C VAL A 214 1.27 -8.01 12.71
N HIS A 215 1.56 -8.76 11.66
CA HIS A 215 1.53 -10.22 11.68
C HIS A 215 2.69 -10.86 12.49
N ASN A 216 3.78 -10.15 12.69
CA ASN A 216 4.91 -10.51 13.56
C ASN A 216 5.58 -9.23 14.04
N PHE A 217 5.44 -8.91 15.32
CA PHE A 217 5.91 -7.64 15.85
C PHE A 217 7.43 -7.46 15.70
N THR A 218 8.23 -8.49 15.98
CA THR A 218 9.69 -8.40 15.87
C THR A 218 10.14 -8.11 14.42
N GLN A 219 9.52 -8.78 13.44
CA GLN A 219 9.83 -8.55 12.03
C GLN A 219 9.40 -7.14 11.59
N VAL A 220 8.22 -6.69 12.01
CA VAL A 220 7.72 -5.35 11.71
C VAL A 220 8.59 -4.28 12.34
N ALA A 221 9.00 -4.42 13.60
CA ALA A 221 9.88 -3.46 14.26
C ALA A 221 11.24 -3.34 13.54
N ASN A 222 11.84 -4.46 13.16
CA ASN A 222 13.10 -4.48 12.41
C ASN A 222 12.95 -3.87 11.00
N PHE A 223 11.82 -4.10 10.35
CA PHE A 223 11.54 -3.52 9.03
C PHE A 223 11.27 -2.02 9.13
N SER A 224 10.51 -1.59 10.15
CA SER A 224 10.22 -0.18 10.43
C SER A 224 11.50 0.65 10.58
N ALA A 225 12.46 0.15 11.35
CA ALA A 225 13.75 0.83 11.55
C ALA A 225 14.50 1.09 10.23
N ARG A 226 14.40 0.17 9.26
CA ARG A 226 15.01 0.35 7.93
C ARG A 226 14.25 1.31 7.04
N CYS A 227 12.92 1.34 7.17
CA CYS A 227 12.04 2.21 6.37
C CYS A 227 11.90 3.62 6.96
N GLY A 228 12.49 3.88 8.13
CA GLY A 228 12.34 5.16 8.84
C GLY A 228 10.98 5.35 9.49
N ALA A 229 10.22 4.28 9.71
CA ALA A 229 8.95 4.32 10.41
C ALA A 229 9.16 4.07 11.91
N LEU A 230 8.59 4.92 12.75
CA LEU A 230 8.66 4.80 14.21
C LEU A 230 7.69 3.73 14.70
N VAL A 231 8.15 2.91 15.64
CA VAL A 231 7.31 1.99 16.41
C VAL A 231 7.07 2.62 17.77
N PRO A 232 5.85 3.08 18.09
CA PRO A 232 5.55 3.68 19.39
C PRO A 232 5.74 2.69 20.55
N ALA A 233 6.14 3.18 21.72
CA ALA A 233 6.38 2.34 22.91
C ALA A 233 5.13 1.53 23.31
N TRP A 234 3.94 2.16 23.27
CA TRP A 234 2.68 1.49 23.56
C TRP A 234 2.41 0.26 22.69
N MET A 235 2.95 0.25 21.48
CA MET A 235 2.78 -0.86 20.55
C MET A 235 3.64 -2.06 21.00
N ALA A 236 4.88 -1.82 21.41
CA ALA A 236 5.73 -2.86 21.98
C ALA A 236 5.08 -3.51 23.21
N GLU A 237 4.49 -2.69 24.10
CA GLU A 237 3.77 -3.15 25.29
C GLU A 237 2.56 -4.04 24.94
N ARG A 238 1.80 -3.71 23.88
CA ARG A 238 0.64 -4.51 23.44
C ARG A 238 1.02 -5.88 22.89
N PHE A 239 2.22 -6.04 22.35
CA PHE A 239 2.69 -7.31 21.76
C PHE A 239 3.66 -8.07 22.70
N ASP A 240 3.97 -7.51 23.87
CA ASP A 240 4.84 -8.18 24.82
C ASP A 240 4.22 -9.50 25.32
N GLY A 241 5.06 -10.55 25.41
CA GLY A 241 4.63 -11.89 25.81
C GLY A 241 3.85 -12.68 24.73
N LEU A 242 3.53 -12.10 23.56
CA LEU A 242 2.74 -12.78 22.52
C LEU A 242 3.58 -13.54 21.47
N GLN A 243 4.90 -13.61 21.64
CA GLN A 243 5.80 -14.24 20.68
C GLN A 243 5.54 -15.75 20.50
N ALA A 244 5.10 -16.42 21.56
CA ALA A 244 4.78 -17.85 21.58
C ALA A 244 3.28 -18.15 21.38
N ASP A 245 2.43 -17.13 21.26
CA ASP A 245 0.98 -17.27 21.07
C ASP A 245 0.53 -16.56 19.77
N PRO A 246 0.67 -17.20 18.61
CA PRO A 246 0.32 -16.59 17.32
C PRO A 246 -1.17 -16.30 17.18
N GLN A 247 -2.03 -17.02 17.90
CA GLN A 247 -3.48 -16.80 17.85
C GLN A 247 -3.85 -15.49 18.56
N THR A 248 -3.42 -15.30 19.80
CA THR A 248 -3.64 -14.04 20.54
C THR A 248 -2.94 -12.87 19.83
N HIS A 249 -1.72 -13.09 19.31
CA HIS A 249 -1.02 -12.08 18.53
C HIS A 249 -1.86 -11.59 17.33
N ALA A 250 -2.47 -12.49 16.56
CA ALA A 250 -3.31 -12.14 15.43
C ALA A 250 -4.56 -11.33 15.82
N LEU A 251 -5.18 -11.65 16.96
CA LEU A 251 -6.32 -10.90 17.49
C LEU A 251 -5.91 -9.47 17.88
N VAL A 252 -4.81 -9.33 18.61
CA VAL A 252 -4.25 -8.02 19.00
C VAL A 252 -3.86 -7.21 17.76
N ALA A 253 -3.21 -7.83 16.78
CA ALA A 253 -2.81 -7.18 15.53
C ALA A 253 -4.01 -6.64 14.76
N SER A 254 -5.10 -7.42 14.69
CA SER A 254 -6.34 -6.98 14.02
C SER A 254 -6.99 -5.81 14.75
N ALA A 255 -7.01 -5.85 16.10
CA ALA A 255 -7.57 -4.77 16.92
C ALA A 255 -6.77 -3.48 16.75
N VAL A 256 -5.44 -3.54 16.83
CA VAL A 256 -4.55 -2.38 16.67
C VAL A 256 -4.73 -1.74 15.29
N ALA A 257 -4.77 -2.54 14.22
CA ALA A 257 -4.97 -2.00 12.88
C ALA A 257 -6.38 -1.41 12.68
N ALA A 258 -7.41 -2.02 13.27
CA ALA A 258 -8.77 -1.48 13.22
C ALA A 258 -8.90 -0.17 14.02
N GLU A 259 -8.29 -0.07 15.21
CA GLU A 259 -8.23 1.17 16.01
C GLU A 259 -7.57 2.30 15.19
N GLN A 260 -6.44 2.01 14.52
CA GLN A 260 -5.73 2.96 13.67
C GLN A 260 -6.64 3.47 12.54
N VAL A 261 -7.31 2.56 11.82
CA VAL A 261 -8.20 2.92 10.71
C VAL A 261 -9.41 3.72 11.21
N LEU A 262 -10.04 3.32 12.31
CA LEU A 262 -11.21 4.02 12.85
C LEU A 262 -10.87 5.45 13.29
N ASP A 263 -9.73 5.67 13.94
CA ASP A 263 -9.27 7.01 14.29
C ASP A 263 -9.02 7.86 13.02
N LEU A 264 -8.41 7.29 11.98
CA LEU A 264 -8.24 7.99 10.69
C LEU A 264 -9.59 8.31 10.02
N VAL A 265 -10.58 7.43 10.13
CA VAL A 265 -11.94 7.70 9.63
C VAL A 265 -12.58 8.87 10.39
N GLU A 266 -12.40 8.94 11.72
CA GLU A 266 -12.89 10.08 12.51
C GLU A 266 -12.22 11.39 12.12
N ARG A 267 -10.97 11.34 11.63
CA ARG A 267 -10.24 12.49 11.03
C ARG A 267 -10.63 12.78 9.57
N GLY A 268 -11.60 12.05 9.01
CA GLY A 268 -12.15 12.30 7.66
C GLY A 268 -11.48 11.52 6.53
N VAL A 269 -10.66 10.51 6.84
CA VAL A 269 -10.04 9.64 5.83
C VAL A 269 -11.04 8.59 5.36
N GLY A 270 -11.20 8.45 4.04
CA GLY A 270 -12.14 7.49 3.44
C GLY A 270 -11.49 6.45 2.52
N ASP A 271 -10.22 6.60 2.19
CA ASP A 271 -9.46 5.65 1.35
C ASP A 271 -8.30 5.05 2.15
N PHE A 272 -8.11 3.72 2.07
CA PHE A 272 -7.05 3.01 2.78
C PHE A 272 -6.35 2.02 1.84
N HIS A 273 -5.04 1.88 1.99
CA HIS A 273 -4.25 0.89 1.28
C HIS A 273 -3.61 -0.09 2.27
N PHE A 274 -3.94 -1.39 2.15
CA PHE A 274 -3.45 -2.40 3.08
C PHE A 274 -2.28 -3.18 2.48
N TYR A 275 -1.16 -3.20 3.20
CA TYR A 275 -0.02 -4.07 2.95
C TYR A 275 -0.34 -5.48 3.46
N THR A 276 -0.82 -6.35 2.57
CA THR A 276 -1.39 -7.65 2.98
C THR A 276 -0.34 -8.67 3.38
N MET A 277 0.90 -8.51 2.93
CA MET A 277 1.98 -9.51 3.07
C MET A 277 1.54 -10.90 2.56
N ASN A 278 0.63 -10.94 1.58
CA ASN A 278 -0.06 -12.15 1.08
C ASN A 278 -0.71 -12.97 2.21
N ARG A 279 -1.33 -12.28 3.19
CA ARG A 279 -2.07 -12.87 4.31
C ARG A 279 -3.43 -12.21 4.42
N ALA A 280 -4.47 -12.93 4.01
CA ALA A 280 -5.82 -12.39 3.99
C ALA A 280 -6.41 -12.18 5.38
N ASP A 281 -6.11 -13.05 6.34
CA ASP A 281 -6.86 -13.18 7.58
C ASP A 281 -6.94 -11.88 8.40
N LEU A 282 -5.78 -11.24 8.63
CA LEU A 282 -5.74 -9.99 9.38
C LEU A 282 -6.45 -8.86 8.63
N VAL A 283 -6.20 -8.72 7.32
CA VAL A 283 -6.80 -7.67 6.50
C VAL A 283 -8.32 -7.85 6.41
N PHE A 284 -8.77 -9.10 6.21
CA PHE A 284 -10.18 -9.44 6.15
C PHE A 284 -10.89 -9.13 7.49
N ALA A 285 -10.25 -9.50 8.62
CA ALA A 285 -10.77 -9.19 9.95
C ALA A 285 -10.88 -7.67 10.17
N VAL A 286 -9.82 -6.91 9.85
CA VAL A 286 -9.83 -5.45 9.95
C VAL A 286 -10.94 -4.85 9.08
N CYS A 287 -11.06 -5.27 7.82
CA CYS A 287 -12.14 -4.81 6.92
C CYS A 287 -13.53 -5.05 7.55
N HIS A 288 -13.74 -6.22 8.15
CA HIS A 288 -14.99 -6.53 8.85
C HIS A 288 -15.24 -5.64 10.07
N MET A 289 -14.20 -5.37 10.87
CA MET A 289 -14.30 -4.51 12.07
C MET A 289 -14.66 -3.07 11.70
N ILE A 290 -14.17 -2.56 10.58
CA ILE A 290 -14.47 -1.21 10.08
C ILE A 290 -15.75 -1.14 9.22
N GLY A 291 -16.50 -2.22 9.12
CA GLY A 291 -17.83 -2.23 8.47
C GLY A 291 -17.85 -2.64 7.00
N ILE A 292 -16.71 -2.96 6.39
CA ILE A 292 -16.66 -3.48 5.01
C ILE A 292 -17.09 -4.95 5.03
N ARG A 293 -18.05 -5.32 4.17
CA ARG A 293 -18.62 -6.66 4.09
C ARG A 293 -18.39 -7.28 2.72
N SER A 294 -18.31 -8.61 2.66
CA SER A 294 -18.39 -9.30 1.38
C SER A 294 -19.83 -9.27 0.88
N HIS A 295 -20.03 -8.91 -0.38
CA HIS A 295 -21.37 -8.82 -0.97
C HIS A 295 -22.08 -10.19 -1.12
N GLU A 296 -21.38 -11.30 -0.96
CA GLU A 296 -21.98 -12.63 -0.89
C GLU A 296 -22.83 -12.83 0.37
N SER A 297 -22.52 -12.14 1.48
CA SER A 297 -23.30 -12.20 2.71
C SER A 297 -24.60 -11.41 2.66
N GLU A 298 -24.71 -10.40 1.79
CA GLU A 298 -25.93 -9.60 1.62
C GLU A 298 -27.02 -10.37 0.87
N ALA A 299 -26.63 -11.19 -0.13
CA ALA A 299 -27.55 -12.05 -0.86
C ALA A 299 -28.14 -13.17 0.04
N ALA A 300 -27.37 -13.70 0.98
CA ALA A 300 -27.84 -14.71 1.92
C ALA A 300 -28.72 -14.12 3.05
N GLY A 301 -28.46 -12.90 3.49
CA GLY A 301 -29.25 -12.20 4.51
C GLY A 301 -30.62 -11.72 4.01
N SER A 302 -30.72 -11.36 2.72
CA SER A 302 -31.98 -10.95 2.08
C SER A 302 -32.91 -12.12 1.74
N ALA A 303 -32.40 -13.36 1.70
CA ALA A 303 -33.18 -14.56 1.49
C ALA A 303 -33.73 -15.17 2.81
N ALA A 304 -33.30 -14.66 3.96
CA ALA A 304 -33.68 -15.13 5.29
C ALA A 304 -34.54 -14.12 6.09
N ALA A 305 -34.91 -13.00 5.50
CA ALA A 305 -35.83 -11.98 6.02
C ALA A 305 -37.14 -11.98 5.20
#